data_ffb3852cbd52c5bcc412d8c1f80bc720
#
_entry.id   ffb3852cbd52c5bcc412d8c1f80bc720
#
_cell.length_a   1.000
_cell.length_b   1.000
_cell.length_c   1.000
_cell.angle_alpha   90.00
_cell.angle_beta   90.00
_cell.angle_gamma   90.00
#
_symmetry.space_group_name_H-M   'P 1'
#
loop_
_entity.id
_entity.type
_entity.pdbx_description
1 polymer ?
#
loop_
_entity_poly.entity_id
_entity_poly.type
_entity_poly.pdbx_seq_one_letter_code
_entity_poly.pdbx_strand_id
1 'polypeptide(L)'
;MKLSSTAIALSAVLALAGCDNSAVISPEQQMGPDPVLPAAQNFLMPPMQVPKGVGWQQNQMPKVAEGLKIDKVADGLLHPRQLLTLPNGDVLVVEANGPGTEAVSTPKQLIAGLVKGQSGKGGKGGNRITLLRPTADGSWEKHVFLEGLDSPFGVQLIGNTLYVANTGNIMQYAYQPGETRISDAGKELADLPDTINHHWTKALLASPDGKKLYVGVGSNSNITENGLAVEYRRAAVLEVDTA
;
A
#
# COMPACT_ATOMS: atom_id res chain seq x y z
N MET A 1 26.31 -25.28 -35.08
CA MET A 1 25.61 -26.40 -34.41
C MET A 1 24.17 -25.96 -34.15
N LYS A 2 23.19 -26.47 -34.89
CA LYS A 2 21.77 -26.15 -34.69
C LYS A 2 21.24 -27.06 -33.60
N LEU A 3 20.94 -26.54 -32.46
CA LEU A 3 20.20 -27.26 -31.43
C LEU A 3 18.82 -27.60 -32.00
N SER A 4 18.42 -28.87 -31.98
CA SER A 4 17.14 -29.29 -32.50
C SER A 4 16.01 -28.71 -31.62
N SER A 5 14.92 -28.33 -32.24
CA SER A 5 13.72 -27.80 -31.54
C SER A 5 13.20 -28.74 -30.46
N THR A 6 13.49 -30.04 -30.57
CA THR A 6 13.16 -31.10 -29.61
C THR A 6 13.98 -30.96 -28.31
N ALA A 7 15.27 -30.56 -28.40
CA ALA A 7 16.11 -30.36 -27.21
C ALA A 7 15.67 -29.14 -26.41
N ILE A 8 15.23 -28.08 -27.09
CA ILE A 8 14.71 -26.87 -26.44
C ILE A 8 13.38 -27.15 -25.74
N ALA A 9 12.49 -27.94 -26.40
CA ALA A 9 11.20 -28.31 -25.80
C ALA A 9 11.39 -29.25 -24.59
N LEU A 10 12.34 -30.17 -24.62
CA LEU A 10 12.63 -31.06 -23.48
C LEU A 10 13.22 -30.29 -22.29
N SER A 11 14.06 -29.30 -22.54
CA SER A 11 14.62 -28.42 -21.48
C SER A 11 13.55 -27.55 -20.84
N ALA A 12 12.56 -27.07 -21.60
CA ALA A 12 11.43 -26.30 -21.08
C ALA A 12 10.48 -27.16 -20.22
N VAL A 13 10.24 -28.42 -20.59
CA VAL A 13 9.40 -29.35 -19.81
C VAL A 13 10.08 -29.76 -18.50
N LEU A 14 11.40 -29.97 -18.49
CA LEU A 14 12.15 -30.25 -17.27
C LEU A 14 12.20 -29.06 -16.32
N ALA A 15 12.19 -27.83 -16.81
CA ALA A 15 12.12 -26.63 -15.98
C ALA A 15 10.73 -26.45 -15.33
N LEU A 16 9.66 -26.96 -15.94
CA LEU A 16 8.30 -26.91 -15.39
C LEU A 16 8.01 -28.02 -14.36
N ALA A 17 8.68 -29.16 -14.45
CA ALA A 17 8.51 -30.28 -13.52
C ALA A 17 9.15 -30.04 -12.13
N GLY A 18 10.00 -29.01 -11.98
CA GLY A 18 10.63 -28.64 -10.71
C GLY A 18 9.81 -27.73 -9.81
N CYS A 19 8.55 -27.45 -10.16
CA CYS A 19 7.73 -26.46 -9.44
C CYS A 19 6.70 -27.06 -8.47
N ASP A 20 6.66 -28.36 -8.27
CA ASP A 20 5.80 -28.97 -7.25
C ASP A 20 6.56 -29.08 -5.92
N ASN A 21 6.26 -28.18 -5.04
CA ASN A 21 6.84 -28.08 -3.71
C ASN A 21 5.78 -27.91 -2.64
N SER A 22 4.83 -28.79 -2.65
CA SER A 22 3.92 -28.96 -1.52
C SER A 22 4.73 -29.35 -0.28
N ALA A 23 4.65 -28.55 0.77
CA ALA A 23 5.20 -28.90 2.06
C ALA A 23 4.55 -30.22 2.51
N VAL A 24 5.37 -31.24 2.74
CA VAL A 24 4.91 -32.58 3.14
C VAL A 24 4.51 -32.63 4.62
N ILE A 25 4.57 -31.48 5.31
CA ILE A 25 4.29 -31.36 6.75
C ILE A 25 2.86 -30.86 6.91
N SER A 26 2.04 -31.60 7.70
CA SER A 26 0.67 -31.20 7.94
C SER A 26 0.57 -29.88 8.73
N PRO A 27 -0.52 -29.11 8.59
CA PRO A 27 -0.69 -27.87 9.36
C PRO A 27 -0.59 -28.09 10.88
N GLU A 28 -1.07 -29.21 11.39
CA GLU A 28 -1.03 -29.55 12.82
C GLU A 28 0.40 -29.71 13.34
N GLN A 29 1.28 -30.28 12.52
CA GLN A 29 2.70 -30.45 12.87
C GLN A 29 3.48 -29.11 12.83
N GLN A 30 2.92 -28.09 12.18
CA GLN A 30 3.55 -26.76 12.08
C GLN A 30 3.10 -25.81 13.19
N MET A 31 2.21 -26.24 14.08
CA MET A 31 1.65 -25.44 15.17
C MET A 31 2.15 -25.90 16.54
N GLY A 32 2.05 -25.02 17.54
CA GLY A 32 2.38 -25.31 18.92
C GLY A 32 3.77 -24.81 19.35
N PRO A 33 4.18 -25.13 20.57
CA PRO A 33 5.44 -24.63 21.14
C PRO A 33 6.71 -25.28 20.53
N ASP A 34 6.54 -26.41 19.85
CA ASP A 34 7.65 -27.15 19.23
C ASP A 34 7.27 -27.57 17.80
N PRO A 35 7.16 -26.64 16.86
CA PRO A 35 6.71 -26.94 15.51
C PRO A 35 7.77 -27.70 14.71
N VAL A 36 7.32 -28.64 13.89
CA VAL A 36 8.20 -29.30 12.89
C VAL A 36 8.48 -28.30 11.77
N LEU A 37 9.73 -27.90 11.60
CA LEU A 37 10.16 -27.05 10.51
C LEU A 37 10.57 -27.90 9.30
N PRO A 38 10.11 -27.53 8.07
CA PRO A 38 10.57 -28.22 6.86
C PRO A 38 12.07 -27.99 6.66
N ALA A 39 12.75 -28.96 6.06
CA ALA A 39 14.14 -28.78 5.66
C ALA A 39 14.27 -27.60 4.69
N ALA A 40 15.32 -26.80 4.89
CA ALA A 40 15.62 -25.68 3.98
C ALA A 40 15.81 -26.23 2.56
N GLN A 41 15.09 -25.66 1.62
CA GLN A 41 15.15 -26.07 0.22
C GLN A 41 15.81 -24.97 -0.60
N ASN A 42 16.86 -25.34 -1.32
CA ASN A 42 17.56 -24.43 -2.20
C ASN A 42 17.07 -24.64 -3.64
N PHE A 43 16.25 -23.70 -4.10
CA PHE A 43 15.79 -23.68 -5.49
C PHE A 43 16.59 -22.69 -6.32
N LEU A 44 16.92 -23.08 -7.53
CA LEU A 44 17.43 -22.14 -8.53
C LEU A 44 16.42 -21.03 -8.83
N MET A 45 15.15 -21.38 -8.80
CA MET A 45 14.01 -20.44 -8.88
C MET A 45 13.00 -20.85 -7.81
N PRO A 46 12.83 -20.02 -6.74
CA PRO A 46 11.90 -20.38 -5.67
C PRO A 46 10.48 -20.51 -6.23
N PRO A 47 9.73 -21.55 -5.84
CA PRO A 47 8.33 -21.70 -6.23
C PRO A 47 7.51 -20.61 -5.56
N MET A 48 7.00 -19.69 -6.37
CA MET A 48 6.12 -18.63 -5.91
C MET A 48 4.70 -18.93 -6.35
N GLN A 49 3.81 -19.23 -5.41
CA GLN A 49 2.38 -19.21 -5.68
C GLN A 49 1.88 -17.78 -5.58
N VAL A 50 1.81 -17.09 -6.72
CA VAL A 50 1.31 -15.72 -6.78
C VAL A 50 -0.21 -15.78 -6.91
N PRO A 51 -0.96 -15.31 -5.89
CA PRO A 51 -2.41 -15.26 -6.00
C PRO A 51 -2.81 -14.29 -7.10
N LYS A 52 -3.73 -14.70 -7.94
CA LYS A 52 -4.32 -13.82 -8.95
C LYS A 52 -5.23 -12.81 -8.24
N GLY A 53 -4.96 -11.53 -8.45
CA GLY A 53 -5.85 -10.45 -8.00
C GLY A 53 -7.18 -10.55 -8.75
N VAL A 54 -8.28 -10.71 -8.03
CA VAL A 54 -9.63 -10.69 -8.58
C VAL A 54 -10.42 -9.54 -7.94
N GLY A 55 -11.11 -8.75 -8.77
CA GLY A 55 -12.05 -7.74 -8.28
C GLY A 55 -13.39 -8.35 -7.88
N TRP A 56 -14.15 -7.62 -7.10
CA TRP A 56 -15.55 -7.95 -6.81
C TRP A 56 -16.38 -7.86 -8.09
N GLN A 57 -17.22 -8.87 -8.32
CA GLN A 57 -18.22 -8.81 -9.39
C GLN A 57 -19.35 -7.87 -8.98
N GLN A 58 -20.11 -7.36 -9.98
CA GLN A 58 -21.27 -6.55 -9.71
C GLN A 58 -22.24 -7.28 -8.76
N ASN A 59 -22.66 -6.61 -7.69
CA ASN A 59 -23.51 -7.15 -6.62
C ASN A 59 -22.88 -8.24 -5.73
N GLN A 60 -21.61 -8.51 -5.86
CA GLN A 60 -20.88 -9.35 -4.91
C GLN A 60 -20.57 -8.59 -3.63
N MET A 61 -20.80 -9.25 -2.49
CA MET A 61 -20.49 -8.70 -1.16
C MET A 61 -19.67 -9.72 -0.37
N PRO A 62 -18.74 -9.28 0.50
CA PRO A 62 -18.10 -10.18 1.44
C PRO A 62 -19.12 -10.85 2.35
N LYS A 63 -18.86 -12.10 2.74
CA LYS A 63 -19.64 -12.77 3.80
C LYS A 63 -19.19 -12.23 5.14
N VAL A 64 -20.14 -11.86 5.98
CA VAL A 64 -19.88 -11.43 7.37
C VAL A 64 -20.37 -12.48 8.35
N ALA A 65 -19.87 -12.43 9.59
CA ALA A 65 -20.33 -13.31 10.66
C ALA A 65 -21.80 -13.03 11.01
N GLU A 66 -22.44 -14.02 11.65
CA GLU A 66 -23.81 -13.86 12.15
C GLU A 66 -23.92 -12.66 13.10
N GLY A 67 -24.99 -11.91 12.97
CA GLY A 67 -25.24 -10.69 13.74
C GLY A 67 -24.56 -9.43 13.17
N LEU A 68 -23.75 -9.54 12.12
CA LEU A 68 -23.16 -8.38 11.42
C LEU A 68 -23.87 -8.10 10.10
N LYS A 69 -23.95 -6.81 9.75
CA LYS A 69 -24.42 -6.32 8.47
C LYS A 69 -23.27 -5.65 7.73
N ILE A 70 -23.24 -5.78 6.41
CA ILE A 70 -22.26 -5.11 5.54
C ILE A 70 -22.99 -4.28 4.50
N ASP A 71 -22.57 -3.03 4.33
CA ASP A 71 -23.06 -2.13 3.30
C ASP A 71 -21.90 -1.58 2.49
N LYS A 72 -22.08 -1.40 1.19
CA LYS A 72 -21.11 -0.76 0.32
C LYS A 72 -21.27 0.76 0.39
N VAL A 73 -20.24 1.47 0.84
CA VAL A 73 -20.21 2.94 0.94
C VAL A 73 -19.83 3.57 -0.40
N ALA A 74 -18.78 3.06 -1.06
CA ALA A 74 -18.29 3.59 -2.33
C ALA A 74 -17.64 2.50 -3.16
N ASP A 75 -17.54 2.73 -4.47
CA ASP A 75 -16.76 1.94 -5.42
C ASP A 75 -15.96 2.85 -6.36
N GLY A 76 -15.17 2.25 -7.28
CA GLY A 76 -14.35 2.99 -8.24
C GLY A 76 -13.23 3.81 -7.60
N LEU A 77 -12.80 3.48 -6.38
CA LEU A 77 -11.62 4.05 -5.74
C LEU A 77 -10.34 3.41 -6.30
N LEU A 78 -9.28 4.22 -6.42
CA LEU A 78 -8.00 3.80 -6.98
C LEU A 78 -6.98 3.53 -5.86
N HIS A 79 -6.88 2.29 -5.40
CA HIS A 79 -6.01 1.88 -4.31
C HIS A 79 -6.25 2.66 -3.00
N PRO A 80 -7.45 2.57 -2.39
CA PRO A 80 -7.74 3.21 -1.10
C PRO A 80 -6.82 2.65 -0.01
N ARG A 81 -6.27 3.53 0.84
CA ARG A 81 -5.25 3.19 1.84
C ARG A 81 -5.65 3.57 3.26
N GLN A 82 -6.03 4.82 3.45
CA GLN A 82 -6.30 5.41 4.76
C GLN A 82 -7.65 6.11 4.73
N LEU A 83 -8.34 6.08 5.86
CA LEU A 83 -9.59 6.79 6.08
C LEU A 83 -9.43 7.80 7.22
N LEU A 84 -10.09 8.95 7.11
CA LEU A 84 -10.24 9.92 8.18
C LEU A 84 -11.68 10.41 8.20
N THR A 85 -12.38 10.21 9.33
CA THR A 85 -13.70 10.79 9.53
C THR A 85 -13.57 12.23 10.02
N LEU A 86 -14.21 13.16 9.34
CA LEU A 86 -14.25 14.57 9.70
C LEU A 86 -15.34 14.85 10.74
N PRO A 87 -15.25 15.95 11.50
CA PRO A 87 -16.24 16.27 12.55
C PRO A 87 -17.70 16.39 12.07
N ASN A 88 -17.91 16.72 10.80
CA ASN A 88 -19.23 16.80 10.17
C ASN A 88 -19.77 15.46 9.64
N GLY A 89 -19.06 14.36 9.84
CA GLY A 89 -19.43 13.03 9.37
C GLY A 89 -18.96 12.67 7.97
N ASP A 90 -18.36 13.58 7.22
CA ASP A 90 -17.70 13.26 5.96
C ASP A 90 -16.52 12.31 6.20
N VAL A 91 -16.19 11.49 5.21
CA VAL A 91 -15.04 10.56 5.28
C VAL A 91 -14.07 10.87 4.16
N LEU A 92 -12.84 11.17 4.51
CA LEU A 92 -11.74 11.28 3.56
C LEU A 92 -11.13 9.91 3.30
N VAL A 93 -10.92 9.58 2.03
CA VAL A 93 -10.28 8.35 1.56
C VAL A 93 -9.01 8.71 0.80
N VAL A 94 -7.87 8.29 1.32
CA VAL A 94 -6.58 8.48 0.65
C VAL A 94 -6.38 7.39 -0.39
N GLU A 95 -6.16 7.78 -1.64
CA GLU A 95 -5.98 6.88 -2.78
C GLU A 95 -4.55 7.00 -3.34
N ALA A 96 -3.72 5.96 -3.13
CA ALA A 96 -2.34 5.94 -3.62
C ALA A 96 -1.80 4.51 -3.80
N ASN A 97 -0.82 4.34 -4.68
CA ASN A 97 -0.16 3.05 -4.91
C ASN A 97 1.38 3.13 -4.85
N GLY A 98 1.91 4.13 -4.20
CA GLY A 98 3.34 4.37 -4.05
C GLY A 98 3.96 5.12 -5.23
N PRO A 99 5.11 5.73 -5.00
CA PRO A 99 5.93 6.31 -6.06
C PRO A 99 6.39 5.16 -6.95
N GLY A 100 6.27 5.21 -8.22
CA GLY A 100 6.61 4.14 -9.17
C GLY A 100 7.88 3.35 -8.78
N THR A 101 8.03 2.17 -9.33
CA THR A 101 9.25 1.37 -9.12
C THR A 101 10.41 1.97 -9.90
N GLU A 102 11.63 1.79 -9.38
CA GLU A 102 12.86 2.04 -10.13
C GLU A 102 12.81 1.41 -11.53
N ALA A 103 13.52 2.02 -12.48
CA ALA A 103 13.64 1.45 -13.82
C ALA A 103 14.14 0.01 -13.74
N VAL A 104 13.50 -0.89 -14.51
CA VAL A 104 13.90 -2.30 -14.57
C VAL A 104 15.31 -2.38 -15.15
N SER A 105 16.29 -2.65 -14.30
CA SER A 105 17.71 -2.75 -14.67
C SER A 105 18.23 -4.19 -14.63
N THR A 106 17.48 -5.11 -14.04
CA THR A 106 17.88 -6.51 -13.90
C THR A 106 16.76 -7.48 -14.33
N PRO A 107 17.11 -8.69 -14.83
CA PRO A 107 16.12 -9.73 -15.12
C PRO A 107 15.23 -10.09 -13.92
N LYS A 108 15.79 -10.04 -12.71
CA LYS A 108 15.04 -10.27 -11.46
C LYS A 108 13.93 -9.24 -11.26
N GLN A 109 14.21 -7.97 -11.52
CA GLN A 109 13.21 -6.88 -11.42
C GLN A 109 12.12 -7.03 -12.48
N LEU A 110 12.46 -7.48 -13.70
CA LEU A 110 11.48 -7.77 -14.74
C LEU A 110 10.50 -8.86 -14.29
N ILE A 111 11.01 -9.98 -13.78
CA ILE A 111 10.19 -11.08 -13.26
C ILE A 111 9.33 -10.60 -12.09
N ALA A 112 9.91 -9.84 -11.16
CA ALA A 112 9.17 -9.27 -10.03
C ALA A 112 8.05 -8.31 -10.49
N GLY A 113 8.27 -7.56 -11.56
CA GLY A 113 7.26 -6.69 -12.18
C GLY A 113 6.09 -7.48 -12.76
N LEU A 114 6.35 -8.56 -13.47
CA LEU A 114 5.34 -9.47 -14.02
C LEU A 114 4.51 -10.12 -12.89
N VAL A 115 5.17 -10.60 -11.85
CA VAL A 115 4.52 -11.19 -10.66
C VAL A 115 3.64 -10.18 -9.94
N LYS A 116 4.12 -8.95 -9.73
CA LYS A 116 3.33 -7.85 -9.14
C LYS A 116 2.10 -7.52 -10.00
N GLY A 117 2.23 -7.53 -11.31
CA GLY A 117 1.11 -7.32 -12.24
C GLY A 117 0.00 -8.37 -12.08
N GLN A 118 0.36 -9.66 -11.94
CA GLN A 118 -0.61 -10.74 -11.73
C GLN A 118 -1.34 -10.63 -10.39
N SER A 119 -0.67 -10.16 -9.34
CA SER A 119 -1.28 -10.02 -8.00
C SER A 119 -2.22 -8.81 -7.86
N GLY A 120 -2.46 -8.04 -8.92
CA GLY A 120 -3.27 -6.83 -8.89
C GLY A 120 -2.60 -5.64 -8.15
N LYS A 121 -1.34 -5.77 -7.73
CA LYS A 121 -0.56 -4.69 -7.12
C LYS A 121 0.01 -3.70 -8.15
N GLY A 122 -0.07 -4.03 -9.43
CA GLY A 122 0.30 -3.13 -10.52
C GLY A 122 -0.85 -2.16 -10.80
N GLY A 123 -0.54 -0.93 -11.15
CA GLY A 123 -1.51 0.09 -11.53
C GLY A 123 -1.18 1.44 -10.92
N LYS A 124 -1.71 2.49 -11.53
CA LYS A 124 -1.55 3.85 -11.00
C LYS A 124 -2.48 4.02 -9.80
N GLY A 125 -1.96 4.52 -8.69
CA GLY A 125 -2.76 5.03 -7.58
C GLY A 125 -3.52 6.29 -7.98
N GLY A 126 -4.52 6.67 -7.20
CA GLY A 126 -5.28 7.90 -7.43
C GLY A 126 -4.43 9.15 -7.20
N ASN A 127 -3.42 9.08 -6.33
CA ASN A 127 -2.61 10.21 -5.87
C ASN A 127 -3.48 11.41 -5.47
N ARG A 128 -4.56 11.10 -4.76
CA ARG A 128 -5.59 12.06 -4.36
C ARG A 128 -6.24 11.66 -3.04
N ILE A 129 -7.02 12.57 -2.52
CA ILE A 129 -7.97 12.32 -1.42
C ILE A 129 -9.38 12.48 -1.98
N THR A 130 -10.22 11.47 -1.80
CA THR A 130 -11.64 11.49 -2.14
C THR A 130 -12.44 11.71 -0.87
N LEU A 131 -13.41 12.63 -0.92
CA LEU A 131 -14.37 12.86 0.14
C LEU A 131 -15.65 12.07 -0.16
N LEU A 132 -16.11 11.35 0.85
CA LEU A 132 -17.42 10.68 0.86
C LEU A 132 -18.31 11.37 1.87
N ARG A 133 -19.46 11.88 1.40
CA ARG A 133 -20.46 12.57 2.22
C ARG A 133 -21.71 11.74 2.35
N PRO A 134 -22.16 11.40 3.57
CA PRO A 134 -23.42 10.72 3.76
C PRO A 134 -24.58 11.67 3.45
N THR A 135 -25.62 11.19 2.78
CA THR A 135 -26.82 11.90 2.44
C THR A 135 -28.00 11.47 3.31
N ALA A 136 -29.06 12.28 3.39
CA ALA A 136 -30.18 12.00 4.24
C ALA A 136 -30.98 10.73 3.85
N ASP A 137 -30.90 10.29 2.60
CA ASP A 137 -31.52 9.07 2.08
C ASP A 137 -30.68 7.81 2.32
N GLY A 138 -29.51 7.94 2.99
CA GLY A 138 -28.59 6.85 3.27
C GLY A 138 -27.63 6.52 2.13
N SER A 139 -27.62 7.26 1.05
CA SER A 139 -26.61 7.18 -0.01
C SER A 139 -25.35 7.98 0.35
N TRP A 140 -24.35 7.96 -0.54
CA TRP A 140 -23.10 8.67 -0.36
C TRP A 140 -22.74 9.45 -1.61
N GLU A 141 -22.45 10.73 -1.46
CA GLU A 141 -21.84 11.54 -2.50
C GLU A 141 -20.32 11.35 -2.49
N LYS A 142 -19.72 11.39 -3.68
CA LYS A 142 -18.27 11.23 -3.86
C LYS A 142 -17.68 12.42 -4.58
N HIS A 143 -16.68 13.08 -3.97
CA HIS A 143 -15.98 14.25 -4.52
C HIS A 143 -14.47 14.04 -4.53
N VAL A 144 -13.78 14.54 -5.55
CA VAL A 144 -12.31 14.65 -5.52
C VAL A 144 -11.97 15.84 -4.63
N PHE A 145 -11.53 15.55 -3.41
CA PHE A 145 -11.31 16.56 -2.38
C PHE A 145 -9.96 17.27 -2.53
N LEU A 146 -8.90 16.51 -2.79
CA LEU A 146 -7.56 17.04 -3.02
C LEU A 146 -6.84 16.13 -4.01
N GLU A 147 -6.19 16.70 -5.03
CA GLU A 147 -5.54 15.97 -6.11
C GLU A 147 -4.10 16.46 -6.36
N GLY A 148 -3.34 15.74 -7.20
CA GLY A 148 -1.95 16.12 -7.51
C GLY A 148 -0.95 15.82 -6.39
N LEU A 149 -1.28 14.89 -5.50
CA LEU A 149 -0.43 14.47 -4.39
C LEU A 149 0.66 13.48 -4.86
N ASP A 150 1.74 13.36 -4.08
CA ASP A 150 2.79 12.39 -4.34
C ASP A 150 2.69 11.18 -3.41
N SER A 151 1.94 10.17 -3.86
CA SER A 151 1.75 8.92 -3.14
C SER A 151 1.38 9.15 -1.67
N PRO A 152 0.25 9.86 -1.39
CA PRO A 152 -0.17 10.18 -0.03
C PRO A 152 -0.53 8.92 0.75
N PHE A 153 -0.35 8.97 2.07
CA PHE A 153 -0.80 7.89 2.95
C PHE A 153 -1.45 8.44 4.24
N GLY A 154 -0.68 9.07 5.10
CA GLY A 154 -1.18 9.61 6.37
C GLY A 154 -2.00 10.89 6.16
N VAL A 155 -3.11 11.01 6.87
CA VAL A 155 -3.95 12.21 6.86
C VAL A 155 -4.43 12.49 8.27
N GLN A 156 -4.38 13.76 8.70
CA GLN A 156 -4.85 14.23 10.01
C GLN A 156 -5.46 15.63 9.88
N LEU A 157 -6.53 15.87 10.63
CA LEU A 157 -7.12 17.19 10.78
C LEU A 157 -6.86 17.71 12.20
N ILE A 158 -6.23 18.88 12.32
CA ILE A 158 -6.04 19.58 13.58
C ILE A 158 -6.65 20.99 13.44
N GLY A 159 -7.69 21.26 14.19
CA GLY A 159 -8.45 22.50 13.99
C GLY A 159 -8.94 22.64 12.56
N ASN A 160 -8.52 23.70 11.87
CA ASN A 160 -8.85 23.98 10.48
C ASN A 160 -7.65 23.72 9.52
N THR A 161 -6.73 22.88 9.92
CA THR A 161 -5.57 22.51 9.08
C THR A 161 -5.59 21.01 8.80
N LEU A 162 -5.64 20.64 7.52
CA LEU A 162 -5.48 19.27 7.07
C LEU A 162 -4.02 19.00 6.77
N TYR A 163 -3.46 18.01 7.42
CA TYR A 163 -2.10 17.52 7.20
C TYR A 163 -2.12 16.26 6.38
N VAL A 164 -1.30 16.20 5.34
CA VAL A 164 -1.18 15.05 4.43
C VAL A 164 0.28 14.66 4.32
N ALA A 165 0.58 13.42 4.72
CA ALA A 165 1.92 12.86 4.50
C ALA A 165 1.97 12.17 3.15
N ASN A 166 2.72 12.78 2.25
CA ASN A 166 3.20 12.18 1.00
C ASN A 166 4.39 11.27 1.27
N THR A 167 4.95 10.68 0.22
CA THR A 167 6.17 9.87 0.34
C THR A 167 7.36 10.69 0.87
N GLY A 168 7.55 11.91 0.37
CA GLY A 168 8.73 12.74 0.65
C GLY A 168 8.51 13.93 1.56
N ASN A 169 7.27 14.25 1.94
CA ASN A 169 7.01 15.42 2.78
C ASN A 169 5.67 15.33 3.52
N ILE A 170 5.47 16.24 4.46
CA ILE A 170 4.17 16.55 5.05
C ILE A 170 3.72 17.89 4.50
N MET A 171 2.54 17.90 3.87
CA MET A 171 1.86 19.10 3.41
C MET A 171 0.77 19.50 4.38
N GLN A 172 0.52 20.80 4.51
CA GLN A 172 -0.58 21.38 5.27
C GLN A 172 -1.47 22.20 4.34
N TYR A 173 -2.78 22.07 4.52
CA TYR A 173 -3.81 22.74 3.74
C TYR A 173 -4.82 23.40 4.67
N ALA A 174 -5.30 24.60 4.32
CA ALA A 174 -6.42 25.21 5.01
C ALA A 174 -7.68 24.38 4.71
N TYR A 175 -8.42 24.03 5.76
CA TYR A 175 -9.68 23.27 5.68
C TYR A 175 -10.83 24.12 6.20
N GLN A 176 -11.95 24.12 5.46
CA GLN A 176 -13.21 24.71 5.91
C GLN A 176 -14.27 23.62 6.07
N PRO A 177 -15.00 23.59 7.22
CA PRO A 177 -16.06 22.62 7.43
C PRO A 177 -17.10 22.67 6.31
N GLY A 178 -17.41 21.50 5.72
CA GLY A 178 -18.40 21.35 4.67
C GLY A 178 -17.91 21.61 3.24
N GLU A 179 -16.68 22.04 3.03
CA GLU A 179 -16.13 22.10 1.67
C GLU A 179 -16.00 20.71 1.05
N THR A 180 -16.15 20.62 -0.25
CA THR A 180 -16.03 19.36 -1.01
C THR A 180 -14.76 19.28 -1.83
N ARG A 181 -13.97 20.34 -1.84
CA ARG A 181 -12.71 20.44 -2.58
C ARG A 181 -11.78 21.47 -1.95
N ILE A 182 -10.51 21.12 -1.83
CA ILE A 182 -9.41 22.04 -1.57
C ILE A 182 -8.71 22.32 -2.90
N SER A 183 -8.59 23.60 -3.30
CA SER A 183 -7.88 24.04 -4.50
C SER A 183 -6.58 24.78 -4.20
N ASP A 184 -6.27 24.98 -2.92
CA ASP A 184 -5.00 25.54 -2.48
C ASP A 184 -3.86 24.57 -2.76
N ALA A 185 -2.71 25.09 -3.17
CA ALA A 185 -1.49 24.29 -3.39
C ALA A 185 -0.91 23.73 -2.09
N GLY A 186 -1.35 24.24 -0.95
CA GLY A 186 -0.81 23.89 0.36
C GLY A 186 0.59 24.43 0.61
N LYS A 187 1.07 24.18 1.81
CA LYS A 187 2.43 24.55 2.23
C LYS A 187 3.12 23.32 2.80
N GLU A 188 4.38 23.12 2.44
CA GLU A 188 5.19 22.08 3.06
C GLU A 188 5.48 22.43 4.52
N LEU A 189 5.25 21.45 5.42
CA LEU A 189 5.55 21.55 6.84
C LEU A 189 6.92 20.95 7.15
N ALA A 190 7.22 19.78 6.61
CA ALA A 190 8.47 19.07 6.86
C ALA A 190 8.82 18.12 5.71
N ASP A 191 10.12 17.91 5.49
CA ASP A 191 10.64 16.87 4.61
C ASP A 191 10.65 15.49 5.28
N LEU A 192 10.48 14.43 4.49
CA LEU A 192 10.56 13.06 4.92
C LEU A 192 11.52 12.26 4.03
N PRO A 193 12.17 11.20 4.56
CA PRO A 193 13.07 10.39 3.74
C PRO A 193 12.29 9.63 2.66
N ASP A 194 12.62 9.89 1.39
CA ASP A 194 11.91 9.38 0.20
C ASP A 194 12.78 8.57 -0.77
N THR A 195 14.12 8.69 -0.69
CA THR A 195 15.04 7.98 -1.58
C THR A 195 14.92 6.47 -1.44
N ILE A 196 14.85 5.75 -2.53
CA ILE A 196 14.74 4.29 -2.64
C ILE A 196 13.69 3.75 -1.65
N ASN A 197 12.43 3.72 -2.05
CA ASN A 197 11.33 3.51 -1.10
C ASN A 197 10.63 2.16 -1.28
N HIS A 198 11.12 1.11 -0.62
CA HIS A 198 10.38 -0.15 -0.50
C HIS A 198 9.18 0.00 0.46
N HIS A 199 9.33 0.76 1.57
CA HIS A 199 8.28 1.09 2.53
C HIS A 199 7.94 2.58 2.45
N TRP A 200 7.20 2.98 1.42
CA TRP A 200 6.91 4.37 1.06
C TRP A 200 5.86 5.03 1.95
N THR A 201 5.00 4.26 2.60
CA THR A 201 3.89 4.79 3.41
C THR A 201 4.39 5.58 4.62
N LYS A 202 3.74 6.70 4.90
CA LYS A 202 4.02 7.59 6.03
C LYS A 202 2.73 7.75 6.83
N ALA A 203 2.53 6.91 7.86
CA ALA A 203 1.39 7.06 8.76
C ALA A 203 1.51 8.34 9.58
N LEU A 204 0.38 9.03 9.80
CA LEU A 204 0.31 10.22 10.64
C LEU A 204 -0.58 9.99 11.85
N LEU A 205 -0.17 10.55 13.00
CA LEU A 205 -0.99 10.68 14.19
C LEU A 205 -0.74 12.04 14.85
N ALA A 206 -1.81 12.74 15.16
CA ALA A 206 -1.71 14.00 15.93
C ALA A 206 -1.52 13.73 17.43
N SER A 207 -0.73 14.57 18.11
CA SER A 207 -0.72 14.59 19.58
C SER A 207 -2.09 15.06 20.11
N PRO A 208 -2.47 14.68 21.36
CA PRO A 208 -3.77 15.07 21.91
C PRO A 208 -3.97 16.58 22.01
N ASP A 209 -2.91 17.35 22.16
CA ASP A 209 -2.95 18.83 22.22
C ASP A 209 -2.84 19.50 20.84
N GLY A 210 -2.69 18.72 19.77
CA GLY A 210 -2.58 19.18 18.39
C GLY A 210 -1.28 19.90 18.04
N LYS A 211 -0.28 19.92 18.93
CA LYS A 211 0.98 20.65 18.70
C LYS A 211 2.01 19.86 17.93
N LYS A 212 1.82 18.54 17.81
CA LYS A 212 2.76 17.63 17.18
C LYS A 212 2.08 16.65 16.27
N LEU A 213 2.82 16.21 15.27
CA LEU A 213 2.51 15.05 14.42
C LEU A 213 3.57 13.98 14.64
N TYR A 214 3.13 12.75 14.83
CA TYR A 214 3.99 11.56 14.83
C TYR A 214 3.89 10.88 13.49
N VAL A 215 5.05 10.61 12.88
CA VAL A 215 5.16 10.07 11.52
C VAL A 215 5.83 8.71 11.58
N GLY A 216 5.10 7.65 11.24
CA GLY A 216 5.67 6.32 11.08
C GLY A 216 6.42 6.21 9.75
N VAL A 217 7.73 5.98 9.82
CA VAL A 217 8.60 5.82 8.66
C VAL A 217 9.19 4.43 8.65
N GLY A 218 8.87 3.62 7.64
CA GLY A 218 9.43 2.29 7.46
C GLY A 218 10.92 2.31 7.07
N SER A 219 11.57 1.15 7.15
CA SER A 219 12.93 0.96 6.64
C SER A 219 13.02 1.22 5.14
N ASN A 220 14.21 1.51 4.64
CA ASN A 220 14.45 1.58 3.21
C ASN A 220 14.33 0.19 2.57
N SER A 221 14.85 -0.83 3.23
CA SER A 221 15.05 -2.17 2.72
C SER A 221 14.52 -3.23 3.69
N ASN A 222 14.46 -4.50 3.26
CA ASN A 222 13.99 -5.60 4.11
C ASN A 222 15.10 -6.19 4.99
N ILE A 223 16.33 -6.21 4.49
CA ILE A 223 17.50 -6.84 5.12
C ILE A 223 18.76 -5.96 5.00
N THR A 224 18.59 -4.65 4.93
CA THR A 224 19.69 -3.69 4.71
C THR A 224 20.46 -3.92 3.39
N GLU A 225 19.81 -4.47 2.38
CA GLU A 225 20.38 -4.75 1.07
C GLU A 225 20.93 -3.52 0.34
N ASN A 226 20.50 -2.31 0.74
CA ASN A 226 20.98 -1.03 0.20
C ASN A 226 22.00 -0.33 1.12
N GLY A 227 22.44 -1.02 2.20
CA GLY A 227 23.36 -0.49 3.19
C GLY A 227 22.71 0.37 4.27
N LEU A 228 23.44 0.63 5.35
CA LEU A 228 22.92 1.36 6.52
C LEU A 228 22.77 2.87 6.29
N ALA A 229 23.55 3.46 5.40
CA ALA A 229 23.53 4.91 5.17
C ALA A 229 22.16 5.41 4.67
N VAL A 230 21.46 4.59 3.89
CA VAL A 230 20.13 4.92 3.35
C VAL A 230 18.99 4.71 4.37
N GLU A 231 19.30 4.14 5.53
CA GLU A 231 18.34 3.96 6.64
C GLU A 231 18.29 5.19 7.59
N TYR A 232 19.03 6.25 7.29
CA TYR A 232 18.97 7.47 8.10
C TYR A 232 17.55 8.03 8.18
N ARG A 233 17.04 8.32 9.39
CA ARG A 233 15.66 8.72 9.71
C ARG A 233 14.59 7.70 9.29
N ARG A 234 14.93 6.44 9.09
CA ARG A 234 14.02 5.36 8.73
C ARG A 234 13.90 4.31 9.84
N ALA A 235 12.95 3.37 9.70
CA ALA A 235 12.59 2.40 10.73
C ALA A 235 12.33 3.09 12.07
N ALA A 236 11.62 4.22 12.05
CA ALA A 236 11.48 5.13 13.17
C ALA A 236 10.08 5.77 13.22
N VAL A 237 9.76 6.35 14.36
CA VAL A 237 8.69 7.34 14.48
C VAL A 237 9.36 8.72 14.61
N LEU A 238 9.07 9.60 13.67
CA LEU A 238 9.54 10.99 13.69
C LEU A 238 8.47 11.86 14.37
N GLU A 239 8.92 12.86 15.11
CA GLU A 239 8.09 13.89 15.71
C GLU A 239 8.29 15.20 14.95
N VAL A 240 7.20 15.86 14.59
CA VAL A 240 7.18 17.13 13.84
C VAL A 240 6.27 18.11 14.56
N ASP A 241 6.74 19.31 14.82
CA ASP A 241 5.91 20.40 15.34
C ASP A 241 4.93 20.90 14.29
N THR A 242 3.71 21.27 14.69
CA THR A 242 2.66 21.76 13.79
C THR A 242 2.71 23.28 13.57
N ALA A 243 3.57 23.98 14.30
CA ALA A 243 3.76 25.43 14.25
C ALA A 243 5.17 25.80 13.80
#